data_163bd7f651ea7fd6418885e69132f16c
#
_entry.id   163bd7f651ea7fd6418885e69132f16c
#
_cell.length_a   1.000
_cell.length_b   1.000
_cell.length_c   1.000
_cell.angle_alpha   90.00
_cell.angle_beta   90.00
_cell.angle_gamma   90.00
#
_symmetry.space_group_name_H-M   'P 1'
#
loop_
_entity.id
_entity.type
_entity.pdbx_description
1 polymer ?
#
loop_
_entity_poly.entity_id
_entity_poly.type
_entity_poly.pdbx_seq_one_letter_code
_entity_poly.pdbx_strand_id
1 'polypeptide(L)'
;MRIVTSCLIAALSTAALAADPHLVVTYSTKAKFESVRDDLKAAIEARGLVIDYQSFVNRMLERTGKDVGSSRKLYLDAQAFVFCSAALSRKTMEADTANMSMCPYSIAVYATAQQPDTVHVSYRRPLRPDGPAASKAALKEVEALLDSIAREAVGRK
;
A
#
# COMPACT_ATOMS: atom_id res chain seq x y z
N MET A 1 -68.72 -1.49 8.27
CA MET A 1 -67.80 -1.25 7.17
C MET A 1 -66.41 -0.93 7.78
N ARG A 2 -65.53 -1.93 7.86
CA ARG A 2 -64.18 -1.80 8.50
C ARG A 2 -63.18 -1.57 7.39
N ILE A 3 -62.54 -0.39 7.42
CA ILE A 3 -61.46 -0.02 6.52
C ILE A 3 -60.16 -0.52 7.13
N VAL A 4 -59.52 -1.50 6.47
CA VAL A 4 -58.17 -1.99 6.84
C VAL A 4 -57.15 -1.19 6.01
N THR A 5 -56.46 -0.30 6.70
CA THR A 5 -55.34 0.47 6.09
C THR A 5 -54.10 -0.37 6.13
N SER A 6 -53.67 -0.94 5.00
CA SER A 6 -52.40 -1.62 4.84
C SER A 6 -51.26 -0.61 4.76
N CYS A 7 -50.40 -0.62 5.76
CA CYS A 7 -49.17 0.17 5.80
C CYS A 7 -48.07 -0.61 5.08
N LEU A 8 -47.67 -0.15 3.89
CA LEU A 8 -46.55 -0.73 3.12
C LEU A 8 -45.26 -0.16 3.68
N ILE A 9 -44.51 -0.96 4.44
CA ILE A 9 -43.16 -0.61 4.93
C ILE A 9 -42.15 -0.92 3.82
N ALA A 10 -41.67 0.13 3.15
CA ALA A 10 -40.57 0.03 2.19
C ALA A 10 -39.24 -0.17 2.97
N ALA A 11 -38.69 -1.37 2.90
CA ALA A 11 -37.36 -1.64 3.45
C ALA A 11 -36.31 -1.03 2.52
N LEU A 12 -35.68 0.08 2.95
CA LEU A 12 -34.47 0.60 2.30
C LEU A 12 -33.30 -0.35 2.62
N SER A 13 -32.91 -1.16 1.66
CA SER A 13 -31.67 -1.94 1.73
C SER A 13 -30.49 -0.99 1.56
N THR A 14 -29.81 -0.62 2.65
CA THR A 14 -28.51 0.03 2.61
C THR A 14 -27.48 -0.99 2.16
N ALA A 15 -27.06 -0.93 0.89
CA ALA A 15 -25.89 -1.66 0.42
C ALA A 15 -24.66 -1.10 1.15
N ALA A 16 -24.16 -1.83 2.13
CA ALA A 16 -22.88 -1.56 2.72
C ALA A 16 -21.81 -1.74 1.62
N LEU A 17 -21.15 -0.66 1.22
CA LEU A 17 -19.94 -0.71 0.40
C LEU A 17 -18.90 -1.46 1.24
N ALA A 18 -18.76 -2.76 1.00
CA ALA A 18 -17.66 -3.54 1.55
C ALA A 18 -16.37 -2.94 1.00
N ALA A 19 -15.56 -2.33 1.87
CA ALA A 19 -14.20 -1.94 1.52
C ALA A 19 -13.47 -3.18 1.01
N ASP A 20 -12.79 -3.08 -0.14
CA ASP A 20 -12.00 -4.19 -0.70
C ASP A 20 -10.95 -4.62 0.36
N PRO A 21 -11.05 -5.84 0.93
CA PRO A 21 -10.15 -6.29 1.98
C PRO A 21 -8.69 -6.42 1.52
N HIS A 22 -8.43 -6.21 0.24
CA HIS A 22 -7.12 -6.39 -0.40
C HIS A 22 -6.48 -5.09 -0.89
N LEU A 23 -6.82 -3.94 -0.30
CA LEU A 23 -6.21 -2.65 -0.68
C LEU A 23 -4.70 -2.60 -0.39
N VAL A 24 -4.22 -3.36 0.59
CA VAL A 24 -2.81 -3.47 0.96
C VAL A 24 -2.35 -4.91 0.74
N VAL A 25 -1.25 -5.09 0.00
CA VAL A 25 -0.55 -6.36 -0.13
C VAL A 25 0.62 -6.39 0.83
N THR A 26 0.77 -7.49 1.57
CA THR A 26 1.86 -7.68 2.52
C THR A 26 2.48 -9.06 2.34
N TYR A 27 3.79 -9.09 2.20
CA TYR A 27 4.62 -10.28 2.26
C TYR A 27 5.44 -10.27 3.53
N SER A 28 5.71 -11.45 4.10
CA SER A 28 6.45 -11.57 5.34
C SER A 28 7.50 -12.66 5.23
N THR A 29 8.62 -12.45 5.92
CA THR A 29 9.72 -13.41 6.00
C THR A 29 10.37 -13.36 7.39
N LYS A 30 11.00 -14.48 7.80
CA LYS A 30 11.83 -14.52 9.00
C LYS A 30 13.28 -14.28 8.60
N ALA A 31 13.73 -13.04 8.74
CA ALA A 31 15.08 -12.60 8.41
C ALA A 31 15.45 -11.36 9.25
N LYS A 32 16.71 -10.93 9.18
CA LYS A 32 17.12 -9.65 9.77
C LYS A 32 16.49 -8.49 9.00
N PHE A 33 16.03 -7.48 9.72
CA PHE A 33 15.41 -6.31 9.10
C PHE A 33 16.31 -5.65 8.05
N GLU A 34 17.60 -5.47 8.39
CA GLU A 34 18.59 -4.83 7.52
C GLU A 34 18.71 -5.57 6.18
N SER A 35 18.76 -6.92 6.24
CA SER A 35 18.85 -7.73 5.00
C SER A 35 17.66 -7.50 4.09
N VAL A 36 16.43 -7.60 4.62
CA VAL A 36 15.20 -7.41 3.81
C VAL A 36 15.08 -5.98 3.29
N ARG A 37 15.48 -4.97 4.10
CA ARG A 37 15.54 -3.57 3.66
C ARG A 37 16.51 -3.39 2.49
N ASP A 38 17.70 -3.98 2.58
CA ASP A 38 18.73 -3.85 1.55
C ASP A 38 18.33 -4.63 0.29
N ASP A 39 17.71 -5.81 0.43
CA ASP A 39 17.15 -6.57 -0.67
C ASP A 39 16.02 -5.79 -1.38
N LEU A 40 15.14 -5.11 -0.62
CA LEU A 40 14.11 -4.24 -1.17
C LEU A 40 14.71 -3.08 -1.98
N LYS A 41 15.72 -2.42 -1.41
CA LYS A 41 16.44 -1.35 -2.10
C LYS A 41 17.07 -1.87 -3.39
N ALA A 42 17.80 -2.98 -3.32
CA ALA A 42 18.45 -3.59 -4.48
C ALA A 42 17.42 -4.01 -5.55
N ALA A 43 16.27 -4.55 -5.15
CA ALA A 43 15.21 -4.94 -6.08
C ALA A 43 14.60 -3.74 -6.84
N ILE A 44 14.50 -2.56 -6.20
CA ILE A 44 14.08 -1.31 -6.85
C ILE A 44 15.15 -0.85 -7.85
N GLU A 45 16.41 -0.75 -7.39
CA GLU A 45 17.54 -0.23 -8.18
C GLU A 45 17.90 -1.14 -9.37
N ALA A 46 17.79 -2.46 -9.21
CA ALA A 46 18.04 -3.44 -10.29
C ALA A 46 17.08 -3.28 -11.49
N ARG A 47 15.94 -2.63 -11.31
CA ARG A 47 14.98 -2.29 -12.37
C ARG A 47 15.25 -0.94 -13.01
N GLY A 48 16.40 -0.31 -12.70
CA GLY A 48 16.75 1.02 -13.19
C GLY A 48 15.90 2.15 -12.58
N LEU A 49 15.24 1.89 -11.45
CA LEU A 49 14.42 2.89 -10.75
C LEU A 49 15.27 3.64 -9.72
N VAL A 50 15.03 4.94 -9.60
CA VAL A 50 15.69 5.79 -8.62
C VAL A 50 14.78 5.92 -7.39
N ILE A 51 15.38 5.76 -6.21
CA ILE A 51 14.68 6.01 -4.95
C ILE A 51 14.75 7.51 -4.66
N ASP A 52 13.62 8.20 -4.78
CA ASP A 52 13.53 9.64 -4.57
C ASP A 52 13.60 10.02 -3.09
N TYR A 53 13.02 9.18 -2.22
CA TYR A 53 12.97 9.43 -0.79
C TYR A 53 12.87 8.12 0.02
N GLN A 54 13.56 8.12 1.16
CA GLN A 54 13.46 7.06 2.17
C GLN A 54 12.93 7.65 3.48
N SER A 55 11.78 7.20 3.92
CA SER A 55 11.15 7.60 5.18
C SER A 55 11.53 6.66 6.31
N PHE A 56 11.82 7.21 7.48
CA PHE A 56 12.10 6.48 8.73
C PHE A 56 10.92 6.66 9.69
N VAL A 57 9.87 5.89 9.46
CA VAL A 57 8.57 6.03 10.16
C VAL A 57 8.70 5.76 11.66
N ASN A 58 9.45 4.72 12.06
CA ASN A 58 9.71 4.42 13.48
C ASN A 58 10.33 5.60 14.21
N ARG A 59 11.35 6.27 13.61
CA ARG A 59 12.02 7.43 14.22
C ARG A 59 11.07 8.62 14.36
N MET A 60 10.20 8.84 13.38
CA MET A 60 9.19 9.89 13.45
C MET A 60 8.22 9.63 14.61
N LEU A 61 7.70 8.41 14.73
CA LEU A 61 6.77 8.02 15.79
C LEU A 61 7.41 8.12 17.18
N GLU A 62 8.67 7.68 17.32
CA GLU A 62 9.42 7.78 18.59
C GLU A 62 9.63 9.24 19.01
N ARG A 63 10.01 10.10 18.07
CA ARG A 63 10.27 11.52 18.35
C ARG A 63 9.01 12.28 18.75
N THR A 64 7.87 11.97 18.11
CA THR A 64 6.60 12.72 18.31
C THR A 64 5.67 12.09 19.33
N GLY A 65 5.97 10.89 19.81
CA GLY A 65 5.06 10.11 20.63
C GLY A 65 4.58 10.84 21.89
N LYS A 66 5.46 11.53 22.60
CA LYS A 66 5.11 12.32 23.78
C LYS A 66 4.16 13.47 23.45
N ASP A 67 4.39 14.14 22.33
CA ASP A 67 3.61 15.31 21.91
C ASP A 67 2.16 14.96 21.56
N VAL A 68 1.96 13.71 21.07
CA VAL A 68 0.63 13.18 20.73
C VAL A 68 0.03 12.25 21.80
N GLY A 69 0.64 12.22 23.00
CA GLY A 69 0.14 11.43 24.13
C GLY A 69 0.27 9.91 23.96
N SER A 70 1.21 9.44 23.15
CA SER A 70 1.44 8.02 22.89
C SER A 70 2.92 7.67 22.88
N SER A 71 3.37 6.90 23.87
CA SER A 71 4.77 6.43 24.00
C SER A 71 4.95 4.94 23.66
N ARG A 72 3.88 4.25 23.23
CA ARG A 72 3.95 2.82 22.92
C ARG A 72 4.83 2.57 21.71
N LYS A 73 5.84 1.71 21.85
CA LYS A 73 6.68 1.26 20.73
C LYS A 73 5.87 0.33 19.82
N LEU A 74 5.57 0.79 18.60
CA LEU A 74 4.81 0.04 17.60
C LEU A 74 5.72 -0.81 16.73
N TYR A 75 6.84 -0.24 16.31
CA TYR A 75 7.80 -0.87 15.42
C TYR A 75 9.19 -0.96 16.07
N LEU A 76 9.90 -2.05 15.81
CA LEU A 76 11.34 -2.13 16.07
C LEU A 76 12.09 -1.30 15.03
N ASP A 77 11.72 -1.47 13.76
CA ASP A 77 12.12 -0.62 12.66
C ASP A 77 10.97 -0.51 11.65
N ALA A 78 10.88 0.64 10.96
CA ALA A 78 9.86 0.86 9.93
C ALA A 78 10.35 1.95 8.96
N GLN A 79 10.50 1.58 7.71
CA GLN A 79 10.97 2.46 6.64
C GLN A 79 10.07 2.32 5.42
N ALA A 80 10.02 3.35 4.58
CA ALA A 80 9.33 3.32 3.32
C ALA A 80 10.22 3.91 2.22
N PHE A 81 10.31 3.21 1.10
CA PHE A 81 10.98 3.67 -0.10
C PHE A 81 9.97 4.26 -1.07
N VAL A 82 10.25 5.46 -1.54
CA VAL A 82 9.40 6.22 -2.46
C VAL A 82 10.15 6.37 -3.77
N PHE A 83 9.51 6.02 -4.89
CA PHE A 83 10.13 6.01 -6.21
C PHE A 83 9.08 6.12 -7.31
N CYS A 84 9.52 6.42 -8.54
CA CYS A 84 8.68 6.43 -9.73
C CYS A 84 9.28 5.58 -10.85
N SER A 85 8.41 5.06 -11.73
CA SER A 85 8.81 4.55 -13.04
C SER A 85 8.37 5.54 -14.11
N ALA A 86 9.31 6.20 -14.79
CA ALA A 86 8.99 7.20 -15.80
C ALA A 86 8.06 6.64 -16.89
N ALA A 87 8.31 5.41 -17.36
CA ALA A 87 7.50 4.77 -18.40
C ALA A 87 6.07 4.45 -17.91
N LEU A 88 5.93 3.83 -16.73
CA LEU A 88 4.61 3.48 -16.19
C LEU A 88 3.83 4.73 -15.73
N SER A 89 4.52 5.70 -15.12
CA SER A 89 3.88 6.96 -14.71
C SER A 89 3.32 7.72 -15.93
N ARG A 90 4.10 7.83 -17.01
CA ARG A 90 3.62 8.42 -18.27
C ARG A 90 2.41 7.65 -18.82
N LYS A 91 2.52 6.33 -18.95
CA LYS A 91 1.44 5.48 -19.46
C LYS A 91 0.15 5.63 -18.66
N THR A 92 0.24 5.63 -17.33
CA THR A 92 -0.94 5.77 -16.47
C THR A 92 -1.57 7.15 -16.59
N MET A 93 -0.76 8.23 -16.63
CA MET A 93 -1.25 9.61 -16.72
C MET A 93 -1.79 9.96 -18.11
N GLU A 94 -1.24 9.37 -19.19
CA GLU A 94 -1.81 9.49 -20.54
C GLU A 94 -3.17 8.78 -20.65
N ALA A 95 -3.36 7.68 -19.92
CA ALA A 95 -4.66 6.99 -19.86
C ALA A 95 -5.71 7.77 -19.05
N ASP A 96 -5.28 8.46 -17.98
CA ASP A 96 -6.11 9.33 -17.15
C ASP A 96 -5.21 10.22 -16.28
N THR A 97 -5.27 11.54 -16.46
CA THR A 97 -4.44 12.50 -15.71
C THR A 97 -4.66 12.45 -14.19
N ALA A 98 -5.83 12.00 -13.71
CA ALA A 98 -6.11 11.82 -12.29
C ALA A 98 -5.27 10.69 -11.65
N ASN A 99 -4.61 9.83 -12.45
CA ASN A 99 -3.64 8.85 -11.95
C ASN A 99 -2.36 9.50 -11.38
N MET A 100 -2.22 10.82 -11.49
CA MET A 100 -1.21 11.59 -10.74
C MET A 100 -1.25 11.29 -9.24
N SER A 101 -2.42 11.01 -8.68
CA SER A 101 -2.60 10.64 -7.27
C SER A 101 -1.98 9.28 -6.88
N MET A 102 -1.61 8.46 -7.86
CA MET A 102 -0.97 7.16 -7.65
C MET A 102 0.57 7.22 -7.75
N CYS A 103 1.14 8.38 -8.04
CA CYS A 103 2.58 8.62 -8.12
C CYS A 103 2.97 9.71 -7.10
N PRO A 104 4.08 9.54 -6.34
CA PRO A 104 5.04 8.43 -6.40
C PRO A 104 4.53 7.13 -5.77
N TYR A 105 5.13 6.00 -6.18
CA TYR A 105 4.90 4.70 -5.57
C TYR A 105 5.63 4.59 -4.23
N SER A 106 5.10 3.75 -3.32
CA SER A 106 5.73 3.52 -2.03
C SER A 106 5.65 2.05 -1.64
N ILE A 107 6.78 1.50 -1.18
CA ILE A 107 6.85 0.17 -0.55
C ILE A 107 7.45 0.34 0.84
N ALA A 108 6.74 -0.16 1.86
CA ALA A 108 7.18 -0.15 3.24
C ALA A 108 7.85 -1.48 3.61
N VAL A 109 8.89 -1.41 4.45
CA VAL A 109 9.51 -2.55 5.13
C VAL A 109 9.51 -2.26 6.63
N TYR A 110 9.03 -3.23 7.43
CA TYR A 110 8.92 -3.02 8.87
C TYR A 110 8.95 -4.32 9.67
N ALA A 111 9.39 -4.20 10.92
CA ALA A 111 9.27 -5.22 11.96
C ALA A 111 8.51 -4.63 13.14
N THR A 112 7.49 -5.34 13.65
CA THR A 112 6.68 -4.86 14.77
C THR A 112 7.26 -5.30 16.10
N ALA A 113 6.95 -4.56 17.18
CA ALA A 113 7.36 -4.94 18.53
C ALA A 113 6.71 -6.27 18.99
N GLN A 114 5.54 -6.63 18.42
CA GLN A 114 4.83 -7.88 18.73
C GLN A 114 5.39 -9.09 17.97
N GLN A 115 6.04 -8.88 16.83
CA GLN A 115 6.61 -9.93 15.98
C GLN A 115 8.06 -9.59 15.61
N PRO A 116 8.99 -9.60 16.58
CA PRO A 116 10.35 -9.08 16.39
C PRO A 116 11.17 -9.85 15.34
N ASP A 117 10.87 -11.13 15.14
CA ASP A 117 11.60 -12.01 14.21
C ASP A 117 10.95 -12.06 12.81
N THR A 118 9.91 -11.25 12.57
CA THR A 118 9.19 -11.23 11.30
C THR A 118 9.29 -9.86 10.66
N VAL A 119 9.84 -9.83 9.45
CA VAL A 119 9.91 -8.62 8.63
C VAL A 119 8.79 -8.66 7.60
N HIS A 120 8.09 -7.56 7.48
CA HIS A 120 7.00 -7.36 6.55
C HIS A 120 7.41 -6.39 5.46
N VAL A 121 7.05 -6.70 4.21
CA VAL A 121 7.17 -5.80 3.05
C VAL A 121 5.77 -5.59 2.51
N SER A 122 5.32 -4.34 2.44
CA SER A 122 3.94 -4.03 2.04
C SER A 122 3.86 -2.83 1.11
N TYR A 123 2.85 -2.86 0.23
CA TYR A 123 2.51 -1.74 -0.64
C TYR A 123 1.00 -1.57 -0.74
N ARG A 124 0.57 -0.35 -1.06
CA ARG A 124 -0.83 -0.07 -1.40
C ARG A 124 -1.04 -0.36 -2.89
N ARG A 125 -2.08 -1.12 -3.21
CA ARG A 125 -2.49 -1.38 -4.59
C ARG A 125 -2.93 -0.09 -5.27
N PRO A 126 -2.40 0.24 -6.45
CA PRO A 126 -2.80 1.44 -7.19
C PRO A 126 -4.15 1.19 -7.90
N LEU A 127 -5.25 1.27 -7.17
CA LEU A 127 -6.59 0.96 -7.66
C LEU A 127 -7.41 2.24 -7.86
N ARG A 128 -8.07 2.32 -9.03
CA ARG A 128 -9.11 3.32 -9.33
C ARG A 128 -10.34 2.63 -9.91
N PRO A 129 -11.25 2.12 -9.05
CA PRO A 129 -12.44 1.38 -9.49
C PRO A 129 -13.37 2.21 -10.40
N ASP A 130 -13.39 3.52 -10.20
CA ASP A 130 -14.16 4.53 -10.95
C ASP A 130 -13.46 5.00 -12.24
N GLY A 131 -12.17 4.65 -12.44
CA GLY A 131 -11.39 5.08 -13.59
C GLY A 131 -11.77 4.37 -14.89
N PRO A 132 -11.40 4.97 -16.07
CA PRO A 132 -11.57 4.34 -17.37
C PRO A 132 -10.86 2.98 -17.48
N ALA A 133 -11.32 2.13 -18.42
CA ALA A 133 -10.72 0.80 -18.64
C ALA A 133 -9.22 0.87 -18.94
N ALA A 134 -8.77 1.84 -19.75
CA ALA A 134 -7.37 2.07 -20.06
C ALA A 134 -6.55 2.42 -18.80
N SER A 135 -7.09 3.27 -17.91
CA SER A 135 -6.46 3.60 -16.61
C SER A 135 -6.31 2.36 -15.74
N LYS A 136 -7.37 1.56 -15.60
CA LYS A 136 -7.32 0.31 -14.81
C LYS A 136 -6.27 -0.67 -15.35
N ALA A 137 -6.16 -0.81 -16.68
CA ALA A 137 -5.16 -1.66 -17.31
C ALA A 137 -3.72 -1.17 -17.02
N ALA A 138 -3.49 0.13 -17.17
CA ALA A 138 -2.17 0.72 -16.90
C ALA A 138 -1.79 0.63 -15.40
N LEU A 139 -2.71 0.87 -14.48
CA LEU A 139 -2.47 0.74 -13.03
C LEU A 139 -2.20 -0.72 -12.63
N LYS A 140 -2.77 -1.71 -13.32
CA LYS A 140 -2.45 -3.12 -13.10
C LYS A 140 -0.98 -3.45 -13.42
N GLU A 141 -0.39 -2.78 -14.41
CA GLU A 141 1.04 -2.93 -14.70
C GLU A 141 1.93 -2.33 -13.60
N VAL A 142 1.50 -1.20 -13.02
CA VAL A 142 2.16 -0.63 -11.83
C VAL A 142 2.06 -1.61 -10.66
N GLU A 143 0.89 -2.20 -10.42
CA GLU A 143 0.72 -3.20 -9.37
C GLU A 143 1.66 -4.41 -9.58
N ALA A 144 1.78 -4.91 -10.81
CA ALA A 144 2.68 -6.01 -11.14
C ALA A 144 4.16 -5.67 -10.84
N LEU A 145 4.58 -4.41 -11.10
CA LEU A 145 5.90 -3.93 -10.73
C LEU A 145 6.10 -3.96 -9.20
N LEU A 146 5.16 -3.37 -8.44
CA LEU A 146 5.25 -3.32 -6.97
C LEU A 146 5.23 -4.72 -6.36
N ASP A 147 4.38 -5.61 -6.87
CA ASP A 147 4.29 -7.00 -6.43
C ASP A 147 5.62 -7.76 -6.65
N SER A 148 6.20 -7.62 -7.84
CA SER A 148 7.46 -8.28 -8.16
C SER A 148 8.63 -7.82 -7.27
N ILE A 149 8.70 -6.52 -6.99
CA ILE A 149 9.71 -5.93 -6.09
C ILE A 149 9.51 -6.45 -4.66
N ALA A 150 8.28 -6.42 -4.15
CA ALA A 150 7.97 -6.84 -2.79
C ALA A 150 8.20 -8.34 -2.56
N ARG A 151 7.89 -9.19 -3.55
CA ARG A 151 8.19 -10.64 -3.50
C ARG A 151 9.68 -10.92 -3.47
N GLU A 152 10.44 -10.28 -4.36
CA GLU A 152 11.89 -10.44 -4.44
C GLU A 152 12.55 -10.06 -3.11
N ALA A 153 12.15 -8.95 -2.49
CA ALA A 153 12.68 -8.49 -1.22
C ALA A 153 12.50 -9.47 -0.05
N VAL A 154 11.51 -10.37 -0.13
CA VAL A 154 11.27 -11.43 0.88
C VAL A 154 11.75 -12.81 0.42
N GLY A 155 12.53 -12.88 -0.67
CA GLY A 155 13.07 -14.14 -1.22
C GLY A 155 12.03 -15.02 -1.90
N ARG A 156 10.91 -14.46 -2.35
CA ARG A 156 9.87 -15.18 -3.12
C ARG A 156 10.04 -14.90 -4.63
N LYS A 157 10.23 -15.94 -5.38
CA LYS A 157 10.24 -15.89 -6.87
C LYS A 157 8.84 -16.01 -7.42
#